data_2049241a6566f227e68130c5dc03a6fa
#
_entry.id   2049241a6566f227e68130c5dc03a6fa
#
_cell.length_a   1.000
_cell.length_b   1.000
_cell.length_c   1.000
_cell.angle_alpha   90.00
_cell.angle_beta   90.00
_cell.angle_gamma   90.00
#
_symmetry.space_group_name_H-M   'P 1'
#
loop_
_entity.id
_entity.type
_entity.pdbx_description
1 polymer ?
#
loop_
_entity_poly.entity_id
_entity_poly.type
_entity_poly.pdbx_seq_one_letter_code
_entity_poly.pdbx_strand_id
1 'polypeptide(L)'
;DCTDGFGFTIDLEENLKVPLEDKKILILGAGGAARGIIPSIIEKKPAKLKVANRTESKALLLREDLEAKVNLKEKNTIFEAGDLSDDFLLDDSYDLVINSTSISTQAGESLGLPKALFTGTKLAYDLFYSAKKTAFMQDALAAGAEKVSDGWGMLVEQGAESFRLWTNLIPDTSRLLEKPID
;
A
#
# COMPACT_ATOMS: atom_id res chain seq x y z
N ASP A 1 12.57 1.65 15.83
CA ASP A 1 11.80 2.45 14.85
C ASP A 1 11.32 1.53 13.74
N CYS A 2 10.10 1.76 13.23
CA CYS A 2 9.56 1.04 12.08
C CYS A 2 9.89 1.86 10.81
N THR A 3 10.71 1.29 9.92
CA THR A 3 11.12 1.96 8.67
C THR A 3 10.23 1.61 7.47
N ASP A 4 9.23 0.73 7.65
CA ASP A 4 8.34 0.28 6.58
C ASP A 4 7.61 1.43 5.91
N GLY A 5 7.01 2.32 6.72
CA GLY A 5 6.26 3.47 6.20
C GLY A 5 7.14 4.45 5.44
N PHE A 6 8.38 4.66 5.90
CA PHE A 6 9.37 5.48 5.19
C PHE A 6 9.71 4.84 3.84
N GLY A 7 10.12 3.56 3.83
CA GLY A 7 10.48 2.86 2.61
C GLY A 7 9.34 2.85 1.59
N PHE A 8 8.10 2.61 2.06
CA PHE A 8 6.91 2.61 1.21
C PHE A 8 6.66 3.99 0.55
N THR A 9 6.72 5.07 1.34
CA THR A 9 6.46 6.42 0.79
C THR A 9 7.56 6.89 -0.15
N ILE A 10 8.82 6.57 0.13
CA ILE A 10 9.94 6.89 -0.77
C ILE A 10 9.79 6.11 -2.09
N ASP A 11 9.48 4.82 -2.03
CA ASP A 11 9.29 4.02 -3.24
C ASP A 11 8.17 4.59 -4.12
N LEU A 12 7.03 4.94 -3.54
CA LEU A 12 5.93 5.52 -4.29
C LEU A 12 6.28 6.88 -4.91
N GLU A 13 6.78 7.82 -4.12
CA GLU A 13 6.95 9.21 -4.56
C GLU A 13 8.22 9.41 -5.37
N GLU A 14 9.35 8.78 -4.96
CA GLU A 14 10.64 9.01 -5.60
C GLU A 14 10.95 7.99 -6.70
N ASN A 15 10.62 6.71 -6.54
CA ASN A 15 10.94 5.70 -7.54
C ASN A 15 9.82 5.58 -8.59
N LEU A 16 8.57 5.38 -8.13
CA LEU A 16 7.42 5.16 -9.01
C LEU A 16 6.76 6.45 -9.50
N LYS A 17 7.10 7.62 -8.91
CA LYS A 17 6.56 8.95 -9.23
C LYS A 17 5.03 9.03 -9.06
N VAL A 18 4.52 8.38 -8.04
CA VAL A 18 3.10 8.39 -7.66
C VAL A 18 2.93 9.19 -6.36
N PRO A 19 2.46 10.45 -6.42
CA PRO A 19 2.24 11.26 -5.23
C PRO A 19 1.07 10.71 -4.41
N LEU A 20 1.12 10.87 -3.10
CA LEU A 20 0.08 10.45 -2.16
C LEU A 20 -0.86 11.59 -1.75
N GLU A 21 -0.43 12.85 -1.86
CA GLU A 21 -1.22 14.02 -1.51
C GLU A 21 -2.49 14.11 -2.36
N ASP A 22 -3.63 14.38 -1.71
CA ASP A 22 -4.97 14.48 -2.30
C ASP A 22 -5.45 13.22 -3.06
N LYS A 23 -4.83 12.05 -2.82
CA LYS A 23 -5.21 10.78 -3.45
C LYS A 23 -6.23 10.00 -2.65
N LYS A 24 -7.02 9.20 -3.37
CA LYS A 24 -7.91 8.19 -2.80
C LYS A 24 -7.19 6.84 -2.80
N ILE A 25 -6.99 6.29 -1.62
CA ILE A 25 -6.15 5.11 -1.39
C ILE A 25 -6.99 4.03 -0.72
N LEU A 26 -6.97 2.83 -1.30
CA LEU A 26 -7.52 1.63 -0.69
C LEU A 26 -6.39 0.70 -0.25
N ILE A 27 -6.46 0.22 0.99
CA ILE A 27 -5.57 -0.81 1.53
C ILE A 27 -6.39 -2.07 1.80
N LEU A 28 -6.00 -3.17 1.19
CA LEU A 28 -6.55 -4.50 1.41
C LEU A 28 -5.72 -5.20 2.48
N GLY A 29 -6.36 -5.55 3.60
CA GLY A 29 -5.69 -6.13 4.76
C GLY A 29 -5.52 -5.15 5.93
N ALA A 30 -5.60 -5.67 7.15
CA ALA A 30 -5.46 -4.91 8.40
C ALA A 30 -4.41 -5.57 9.33
N GLY A 31 -3.36 -6.15 8.73
CA GLY A 31 -2.26 -6.81 9.42
C GLY A 31 -1.12 -5.87 9.82
N GLY A 32 0.01 -6.47 10.20
CA GLY A 32 1.22 -5.73 10.61
C GLY A 32 1.75 -4.81 9.52
N ALA A 33 1.77 -5.27 8.26
CA ALA A 33 2.24 -4.46 7.13
C ALA A 33 1.38 -3.20 6.93
N ALA A 34 0.04 -3.32 6.96
CA ALA A 34 -0.85 -2.17 6.91
C ALA A 34 -0.58 -1.19 8.06
N ARG A 35 -0.42 -1.71 9.30
CA ARG A 35 -0.09 -0.89 10.48
C ARG A 35 1.24 -0.14 10.33
N GLY A 36 2.21 -0.73 9.66
CA GLY A 36 3.53 -0.14 9.43
C GLY A 36 3.52 1.03 8.45
N ILE A 37 2.68 0.97 7.40
CA ILE A 37 2.69 1.98 6.33
C ILE A 37 1.67 3.10 6.52
N ILE A 38 0.52 2.85 7.14
CA ILE A 38 -0.60 3.80 7.23
C ILE A 38 -0.21 5.13 7.88
N PRO A 39 0.54 5.19 9.00
CA PRO A 39 0.93 6.47 9.59
C PRO A 39 1.68 7.36 8.60
N SER A 40 2.64 6.80 7.86
CA SER A 40 3.41 7.54 6.86
C SER A 40 2.55 7.98 5.66
N ILE A 41 1.56 7.18 5.26
CA ILE A 41 0.59 7.57 4.23
C ILE A 41 -0.23 8.77 4.70
N ILE A 42 -0.76 8.75 5.93
CA ILE A 42 -1.56 9.86 6.49
C ILE A 42 -0.74 11.15 6.59
N GLU A 43 0.56 11.07 6.89
CA GLU A 43 1.45 12.25 6.90
C GLU A 43 1.54 12.94 5.53
N LYS A 44 1.31 12.20 4.45
CA LYS A 44 1.27 12.73 3.08
C LYS A 44 -0.09 13.32 2.68
N LYS A 45 -1.06 13.39 3.60
CA LYS A 45 -2.36 14.03 3.45
C LYS A 45 -3.16 13.53 2.24
N PRO A 46 -3.41 12.23 2.12
CA PRO A 46 -4.32 11.74 1.10
C PRO A 46 -5.73 12.30 1.35
N ALA A 47 -6.51 12.51 0.29
CA ALA A 47 -7.89 12.95 0.43
C ALA A 47 -8.74 11.89 1.16
N LYS A 48 -8.51 10.61 0.83
CA LYS A 48 -9.21 9.50 1.45
C LYS A 48 -8.28 8.30 1.61
N LEU A 49 -8.36 7.68 2.77
CA LEU A 49 -7.73 6.39 3.07
C LEU A 49 -8.83 5.41 3.50
N LYS A 50 -8.88 4.27 2.83
CA LYS A 50 -9.84 3.22 3.12
C LYS A 50 -9.11 1.91 3.40
N VAL A 51 -9.50 1.22 4.46
CA VAL A 51 -8.93 -0.10 4.81
C VAL A 51 -10.04 -1.13 4.76
N ALA A 52 -9.88 -2.14 3.91
CA ALA A 52 -10.81 -3.25 3.79
C ALA A 52 -10.15 -4.56 4.23
N ASN A 53 -10.84 -5.37 5.04
CA ASN A 53 -10.30 -6.63 5.51
C ASN A 53 -11.38 -7.71 5.60
N ARG A 54 -11.03 -8.96 5.26
CA ARG A 54 -11.95 -10.11 5.34
C ARG A 54 -12.67 -10.22 6.69
N THR A 55 -11.99 -9.90 7.78
CA THR A 55 -12.58 -9.77 9.11
C THR A 55 -12.75 -8.29 9.41
N GLU A 56 -13.95 -7.76 9.22
CA GLU A 56 -14.26 -6.33 9.35
C GLU A 56 -13.77 -5.75 10.68
N SER A 57 -14.00 -6.45 11.79
CA SER A 57 -13.59 -5.97 13.11
C SER A 57 -12.10 -5.66 13.23
N LYS A 58 -11.24 -6.35 12.45
CA LYS A 58 -9.79 -6.03 12.41
C LYS A 58 -9.51 -4.71 11.71
N ALA A 59 -10.26 -4.37 10.67
CA ALA A 59 -10.12 -3.09 9.99
C ALA A 59 -10.62 -1.94 10.89
N LEU A 60 -11.75 -2.12 11.55
CA LEU A 60 -12.30 -1.14 12.50
C LEU A 60 -11.35 -0.88 13.67
N LEU A 61 -10.81 -1.93 14.30
CA LEU A 61 -9.84 -1.81 15.38
C LEU A 61 -8.55 -1.12 14.91
N LEU A 62 -8.09 -1.42 13.70
CA LEU A 62 -6.93 -0.75 13.12
C LEU A 62 -7.18 0.75 12.97
N ARG A 63 -8.35 1.13 12.47
CA ARG A 63 -8.75 2.53 12.35
C ARG A 63 -8.78 3.22 13.70
N GLU A 64 -9.46 2.65 14.70
CA GLU A 64 -9.55 3.21 16.05
C GLU A 64 -8.17 3.42 16.69
N ASP A 65 -7.28 2.41 16.60
CA ASP A 65 -5.91 2.48 17.12
C ASP A 65 -5.09 3.61 16.48
N LEU A 66 -5.32 3.89 15.19
CA LEU A 66 -4.59 4.92 14.46
C LEU A 66 -5.19 6.30 14.67
N GLU A 67 -6.52 6.43 14.72
CA GLU A 67 -7.20 7.69 15.03
C GLU A 67 -6.80 8.24 16.41
N ALA A 68 -6.53 7.33 17.37
CA ALA A 68 -6.03 7.72 18.69
C ALA A 68 -4.58 8.26 18.69
N LYS A 69 -3.80 7.97 17.65
CA LYS A 69 -2.37 8.30 17.55
C LYS A 69 -2.07 9.41 16.56
N VAL A 70 -2.91 9.56 15.54
CA VAL A 70 -2.71 10.50 14.44
C VAL A 70 -3.86 11.50 14.41
N ASN A 71 -3.55 12.79 14.37
CA ASN A 71 -4.57 13.84 14.28
C ASN A 71 -5.09 13.95 12.83
N LEU A 72 -6.06 13.12 12.47
CA LEU A 72 -6.64 13.09 11.12
C LEU A 72 -7.29 14.42 10.72
N LYS A 73 -7.84 15.17 11.69
CA LYS A 73 -8.47 16.49 11.42
C LYS A 73 -7.47 17.50 10.88
N GLU A 74 -6.26 17.52 11.45
CA GLU A 74 -5.19 18.39 10.96
C GLU A 74 -4.67 17.95 9.59
N LYS A 75 -4.78 16.67 9.25
CA LYS A 75 -4.35 16.13 7.95
C LYS A 75 -5.40 16.26 6.86
N ASN A 76 -6.65 16.60 7.21
CA ASN A 76 -7.78 16.69 6.28
C ASN A 76 -8.05 15.39 5.48
N THR A 77 -7.73 14.25 6.08
CA THR A 77 -7.88 12.92 5.48
C THR A 77 -9.15 12.24 5.99
N ILE A 78 -10.00 11.77 5.08
CA ILE A 78 -11.13 10.89 5.41
C ILE A 78 -10.58 9.47 5.59
N PHE A 79 -10.77 8.88 6.79
CA PHE A 79 -10.32 7.52 7.08
C PHE A 79 -11.51 6.59 7.33
N GLU A 80 -11.68 5.59 6.48
CA GLU A 80 -12.75 4.59 6.56
C GLU A 80 -12.18 3.19 6.70
N ALA A 81 -12.96 2.30 7.33
CA ALA A 81 -12.60 0.89 7.49
C ALA A 81 -13.84 0.01 7.41
N GLY A 82 -13.73 -1.16 6.81
CA GLY A 82 -14.82 -2.10 6.62
C GLY A 82 -14.38 -3.47 6.11
N ASP A 83 -15.34 -4.19 5.57
CA ASP A 83 -15.16 -5.54 5.01
C ASP A 83 -14.70 -5.53 3.53
N LEU A 84 -14.71 -6.69 2.87
CA LEU A 84 -14.38 -6.85 1.44
C LEU A 84 -15.65 -6.97 0.57
N SER A 85 -16.81 -6.49 1.03
CA SER A 85 -18.04 -6.49 0.23
C SER A 85 -17.92 -5.52 -0.96
N ASP A 86 -18.62 -5.85 -2.05
CA ASP A 86 -18.68 -4.98 -3.22
C ASP A 86 -19.23 -3.60 -2.87
N ASP A 87 -20.23 -3.54 -1.99
CA ASP A 87 -20.82 -2.28 -1.52
C ASP A 87 -19.79 -1.37 -0.85
N PHE A 88 -18.88 -1.95 -0.03
CA PHE A 88 -17.83 -1.19 0.63
C PHE A 88 -16.67 -0.86 -0.32
N LEU A 89 -16.29 -1.78 -1.20
CA LEU A 89 -15.16 -1.60 -2.11
C LEU A 89 -15.46 -0.66 -3.29
N LEU A 90 -16.71 -0.66 -3.79
CA LEU A 90 -17.09 0.03 -5.03
C LEU A 90 -17.86 1.34 -4.81
N ASP A 91 -18.02 1.79 -3.57
CA ASP A 91 -18.66 3.09 -3.26
C ASP A 91 -17.78 4.29 -3.68
N ASP A 92 -16.52 4.03 -4.04
CA ASP A 92 -15.57 5.04 -4.50
C ASP A 92 -14.66 4.49 -5.62
N SER A 93 -13.92 5.40 -6.27
CA SER A 93 -12.81 5.07 -7.17
C SER A 93 -11.48 5.37 -6.48
N TYR A 94 -10.43 4.64 -6.79
CA TYR A 94 -9.14 4.76 -6.11
C TYR A 94 -8.00 5.07 -7.08
N ASP A 95 -7.15 6.03 -6.72
CA ASP A 95 -5.90 6.29 -7.43
C ASP A 95 -4.88 5.18 -7.17
N LEU A 96 -4.87 4.64 -5.94
CA LEU A 96 -3.93 3.63 -5.46
C LEU A 96 -4.66 2.52 -4.72
N VAL A 97 -4.43 1.28 -5.13
CA VAL A 97 -4.92 0.08 -4.42
C VAL A 97 -3.72 -0.72 -3.92
N ILE A 98 -3.64 -0.93 -2.62
CA ILE A 98 -2.51 -1.58 -1.95
C ILE A 98 -2.95 -2.93 -1.40
N ASN A 99 -2.28 -4.01 -1.79
CA ASN A 99 -2.45 -5.31 -1.18
C ASN A 99 -1.42 -5.49 -0.04
N SER A 100 -1.91 -5.53 1.19
CA SER A 100 -1.12 -5.82 2.40
C SER A 100 -1.48 -7.19 3.02
N THR A 101 -2.20 -8.04 2.29
CA THR A 101 -2.57 -9.37 2.75
C THR A 101 -1.46 -10.38 2.49
N SER A 102 -1.50 -11.51 3.20
CA SER A 102 -0.58 -12.62 2.98
C SER A 102 -0.95 -13.51 1.78
N ILE A 103 -2.01 -13.21 1.04
CA ILE A 103 -2.48 -14.09 -0.03
C ILE A 103 -1.43 -14.21 -1.16
N SER A 104 -0.72 -13.14 -1.45
CA SER A 104 0.33 -13.14 -2.49
C SER A 104 1.54 -14.02 -2.14
N THR A 105 1.66 -14.48 -0.88
CA THR A 105 2.67 -15.47 -0.49
C THR A 105 2.32 -16.88 -0.96
N GLN A 106 1.07 -17.11 -1.36
CA GLN A 106 0.57 -18.40 -1.83
C GLN A 106 0.44 -18.32 -3.36
N ALA A 107 1.28 -19.09 -4.06
CA ALA A 107 1.35 -19.02 -5.52
C ALA A 107 -0.01 -19.32 -6.18
N GLY A 108 -0.49 -18.38 -6.97
CA GLY A 108 -1.71 -18.52 -7.78
C GLY A 108 -3.03 -18.26 -7.04
N GLU A 109 -3.01 -17.91 -5.76
CA GLU A 109 -4.24 -17.51 -5.06
C GLU A 109 -4.61 -16.05 -5.37
N SER A 110 -5.87 -15.82 -5.69
CA SER A 110 -6.47 -14.50 -5.94
C SER A 110 -7.37 -14.09 -4.77
N LEU A 111 -7.45 -12.78 -4.53
CA LEU A 111 -8.40 -12.20 -3.55
C LEU A 111 -9.85 -12.25 -4.03
N GLY A 112 -10.10 -12.57 -5.32
CA GLY A 112 -11.45 -12.57 -5.89
C GLY A 112 -12.11 -11.19 -5.90
N LEU A 113 -11.33 -10.12 -6.05
CA LEU A 113 -11.82 -8.75 -6.02
C LEU A 113 -12.66 -8.41 -7.25
N PRO A 114 -13.68 -7.54 -7.11
CA PRO A 114 -14.44 -7.09 -8.26
C PRO A 114 -13.55 -6.34 -9.26
N LYS A 115 -13.66 -6.68 -10.55
CA LYS A 115 -12.85 -6.03 -11.60
C LYS A 115 -13.03 -4.51 -11.65
N ALA A 116 -14.25 -4.04 -11.37
CA ALA A 116 -14.57 -2.61 -11.36
C ALA A 116 -13.70 -1.81 -10.38
N LEU A 117 -13.17 -2.45 -9.33
CA LEU A 117 -12.28 -1.84 -8.34
C LEU A 117 -11.04 -1.18 -8.97
N PHE A 118 -10.51 -1.77 -10.05
CA PHE A 118 -9.27 -1.31 -10.68
C PHE A 118 -9.50 -0.36 -11.86
N THR A 119 -10.75 -0.06 -12.19
CA THR A 119 -11.06 0.85 -13.30
C THR A 119 -10.60 2.27 -12.96
N GLY A 120 -9.63 2.78 -13.72
CA GLY A 120 -9.03 4.11 -13.50
C GLY A 120 -7.99 4.18 -12.38
N THR A 121 -7.67 3.04 -11.74
CA THR A 121 -6.58 2.96 -10.76
C THR A 121 -5.24 3.24 -11.43
N LYS A 122 -4.49 4.22 -10.91
CA LYS A 122 -3.18 4.61 -11.44
C LYS A 122 -2.10 3.59 -11.10
N LEU A 123 -2.17 3.03 -9.89
CA LEU A 123 -1.22 2.02 -9.41
C LEU A 123 -1.92 1.00 -8.52
N ALA A 124 -1.73 -0.29 -8.81
CA ALA A 124 -2.00 -1.36 -7.87
C ALA A 124 -0.66 -1.88 -7.32
N TYR A 125 -0.48 -1.76 -6.01
CA TYR A 125 0.78 -2.05 -5.32
C TYR A 125 0.62 -3.27 -4.41
N ASP A 126 1.44 -4.29 -4.60
CA ASP A 126 1.50 -5.45 -3.72
C ASP A 126 2.67 -5.30 -2.73
N LEU A 127 2.41 -5.30 -1.42
CA LEU A 127 3.51 -5.22 -0.43
C LEU A 127 4.40 -6.47 -0.43
N PHE A 128 3.91 -7.59 -0.95
CA PHE A 128 4.73 -8.76 -1.18
C PHE A 128 5.61 -8.54 -2.41
N TYR A 129 6.87 -8.94 -2.33
CA TYR A 129 7.80 -8.89 -3.46
C TYR A 129 8.07 -10.29 -4.03
N SER A 130 8.22 -10.37 -5.34
CA SER A 130 8.42 -11.65 -6.04
C SER A 130 9.21 -11.44 -7.33
N ALA A 131 9.90 -12.48 -7.81
CA ALA A 131 10.57 -12.46 -9.11
C ALA A 131 9.57 -12.35 -10.27
N LYS A 132 8.32 -12.82 -10.08
CA LYS A 132 7.23 -12.75 -11.08
C LYS A 132 6.09 -11.91 -10.54
N LYS A 133 5.25 -11.37 -11.45
CA LYS A 133 4.02 -10.69 -11.06
C LYS A 133 3.16 -11.59 -10.19
N THR A 134 2.72 -11.10 -9.05
CA THR A 134 1.77 -11.79 -8.16
C THR A 134 0.40 -11.93 -8.82
N ALA A 135 -0.46 -12.82 -8.32
CA ALA A 135 -1.83 -12.95 -8.80
C ALA A 135 -2.59 -11.62 -8.69
N PHE A 136 -2.42 -10.90 -7.57
CA PHE A 136 -3.00 -9.56 -7.40
C PHE A 136 -2.58 -8.58 -8.51
N MET A 137 -1.28 -8.51 -8.83
CA MET A 137 -0.78 -7.64 -9.90
C MET A 137 -1.34 -8.03 -11.27
N GLN A 138 -1.46 -9.34 -11.56
CA GLN A 138 -2.02 -9.85 -12.81
C GLN A 138 -3.52 -9.51 -12.91
N ASP A 139 -4.29 -9.75 -11.85
CA ASP A 139 -5.71 -9.45 -11.79
C ASP A 139 -5.96 -7.94 -11.95
N ALA A 140 -5.18 -7.10 -11.28
CA ALA A 140 -5.28 -5.64 -11.37
C ALA A 140 -5.03 -5.13 -12.81
N LEU A 141 -3.97 -5.61 -13.47
CA LEU A 141 -3.70 -5.25 -14.88
C LEU A 141 -4.82 -5.71 -15.81
N ALA A 142 -5.30 -6.94 -15.65
CA ALA A 142 -6.38 -7.49 -16.46
C ALA A 142 -7.72 -6.75 -16.24
N ALA A 143 -7.87 -6.09 -15.09
CA ALA A 143 -9.06 -5.33 -14.69
C ALA A 143 -8.96 -3.83 -14.98
N GLY A 144 -7.84 -3.32 -15.52
CA GLY A 144 -7.71 -1.94 -16.00
C GLY A 144 -6.87 -1.00 -15.16
N ALA A 145 -6.10 -1.51 -14.18
CA ALA A 145 -5.07 -0.69 -13.52
C ALA A 145 -4.00 -0.24 -14.52
N GLU A 146 -3.59 1.03 -14.48
CA GLU A 146 -2.61 1.57 -15.44
C GLU A 146 -1.20 1.02 -15.20
N LYS A 147 -0.85 0.83 -13.93
CA LYS A 147 0.46 0.30 -13.50
C LYS A 147 0.30 -0.67 -12.34
N VAL A 148 1.28 -1.56 -12.19
CA VAL A 148 1.43 -2.42 -11.01
C VAL A 148 2.87 -2.37 -10.52
N SER A 149 3.05 -2.54 -9.21
CA SER A 149 4.36 -2.70 -8.59
C SER A 149 4.28 -3.71 -7.45
N ASP A 150 5.41 -4.33 -7.13
CA ASP A 150 5.56 -5.15 -5.93
C ASP A 150 6.36 -4.41 -4.85
N GLY A 151 6.51 -5.02 -3.68
CA GLY A 151 7.16 -4.44 -2.50
C GLY A 151 8.69 -4.39 -2.54
N TRP A 152 9.34 -4.67 -3.67
CA TRP A 152 10.79 -4.66 -3.76
C TRP A 152 11.39 -3.29 -3.46
N GLY A 153 10.88 -2.23 -4.10
CA GLY A 153 11.36 -0.88 -3.83
C GLY A 153 11.18 -0.48 -2.36
N MET A 154 10.02 -0.77 -1.77
CA MET A 154 9.79 -0.56 -0.34
C MET A 154 10.82 -1.29 0.51
N LEU A 155 11.15 -2.57 0.19
CA LEU A 155 12.14 -3.36 0.93
C LEU A 155 13.53 -2.73 0.86
N VAL A 156 13.93 -2.26 -0.30
CA VAL A 156 15.23 -1.59 -0.50
C VAL A 156 15.29 -0.29 0.31
N GLU A 157 14.29 0.56 0.18
CA GLU A 157 14.28 1.89 0.82
C GLU A 157 14.14 1.80 2.35
N GLN A 158 13.34 0.86 2.90
CA GLN A 158 13.27 0.64 4.33
C GLN A 158 14.59 0.12 4.92
N GLY A 159 15.30 -0.72 4.14
CA GLY A 159 16.64 -1.20 4.51
C GLY A 159 17.67 -0.08 4.50
N ALA A 160 17.63 0.80 3.49
CA ALA A 160 18.47 1.99 3.40
C ALA A 160 18.24 2.94 4.58
N GLU A 161 16.99 3.17 4.97
CA GLU A 161 16.67 4.01 6.14
C GLU A 161 17.15 3.37 7.45
N SER A 162 16.98 2.05 7.61
CA SER A 162 17.53 1.34 8.77
C SER A 162 19.06 1.47 8.86
N PHE A 163 19.75 1.31 7.73
CA PHE A 163 21.20 1.51 7.63
C PHE A 163 21.59 2.96 8.00
N ARG A 164 20.85 3.96 7.49
CA ARG A 164 21.07 5.37 7.81
C ARG A 164 20.92 5.64 9.31
N LEU A 165 19.89 5.09 9.94
CA LEU A 165 19.63 5.26 11.38
C LEU A 165 20.75 4.66 12.24
N TRP A 166 21.33 3.53 11.82
CA TRP A 166 22.38 2.86 12.60
C TRP A 166 23.78 3.42 12.37
N THR A 167 24.07 3.90 11.17
CA THR A 167 25.43 4.32 10.78
C THR A 167 25.57 5.81 10.55
N ASN A 168 24.47 6.53 10.43
CA ASN A 168 24.40 7.94 9.99
C ASN A 168 24.97 8.17 8.59
N LEU A 169 25.01 7.11 7.74
CA LEU A 169 25.43 7.17 6.34
C LEU A 169 24.22 6.93 5.44
N ILE A 170 24.16 7.61 4.29
CA ILE A 170 23.10 7.43 3.29
C ILE A 170 23.64 6.48 2.22
N PRO A 171 23.08 5.26 2.09
CA PRO A 171 23.50 4.33 1.03
C PRO A 171 22.91 4.74 -0.32
N ASP A 172 23.61 4.41 -1.41
CA ASP A 172 23.06 4.49 -2.76
C ASP A 172 22.23 3.25 -3.08
N THR A 173 20.94 3.42 -3.27
CA THR A 173 19.96 2.35 -3.55
C THR A 173 19.76 2.08 -5.04
N SER A 174 20.26 2.94 -5.93
CA SER A 174 19.96 2.93 -7.37
C SER A 174 20.15 1.57 -8.04
N ARG A 175 21.27 0.89 -7.74
CA ARG A 175 21.58 -0.43 -8.31
C ARG A 175 20.67 -1.55 -7.80
N LEU A 176 20.15 -1.42 -6.58
CA LEU A 176 19.25 -2.42 -5.98
C LEU A 176 17.82 -2.26 -6.49
N LEU A 177 17.45 -1.05 -6.89
CA LEU A 177 16.14 -0.75 -7.47
C LEU A 177 16.04 -1.26 -8.92
N GLU A 178 17.15 -1.43 -9.63
CA GLU A 178 17.21 -2.12 -10.92
C GLU A 178 17.01 -3.63 -10.71
N LYS A 179 15.77 -4.02 -10.38
CA LYS A 179 15.41 -5.43 -10.23
C LYS A 179 15.54 -6.15 -11.57
N PRO A 180 16.29 -7.25 -11.67
CA PRO A 180 16.20 -8.09 -12.84
C PRO A 180 14.78 -8.70 -12.88
N ILE A 181 13.96 -8.21 -13.81
CA ILE A 181 12.64 -8.79 -14.11
C ILE A 181 12.90 -9.88 -15.13
N ASP A 182 12.86 -11.13 -14.69
CA ASP A 182 12.79 -12.30 -15.57
C ASP A 182 11.36 -12.51 -16.09
#